data_cc44c6072b20789d379fa81317875f4f
#
_entry.id   cc44c6072b20789d379fa81317875f4f
#
_cell.length_a   1.000
_cell.length_b   1.000
_cell.length_c   1.000
_cell.angle_alpha   90.00
_cell.angle_beta   90.00
_cell.angle_gamma   90.00
#
_symmetry.space_group_name_H-M   'P 1'
#
loop_
_entity.id
_entity.type
_entity.pdbx_description
1 polymer ?
#
loop_
_entity_poly.entity_id
_entity_poly.type
_entity_poly.pdbx_seq_one_letter_code
_entity_poly.pdbx_strand_id
1 'polypeptide(L)'
;QYRHIYTEYAPMLMRFAEKFVSGFFAEDIVHDVFLKLWDKQVFRLPENDLKRVLYVSVRNACLDCLRRMNMEQEIIDHRALQLKLEELDFFEASDELFMRKDLLDLLMKKVAELPERSQQIFRMSYLEGLKAAEIAERLDLSVRTVENQLYRSLLYLRKNCSNLFLLIFLL
;
A
#
# COMPACT_ATOMS: atom_id res chain seq x y z
N GLN A 1 -16.90 -0.59 -22.04
CA GLN A 1 -16.32 0.07 -20.86
C GLN A 1 -15.12 -0.72 -20.31
N TYR A 2 -15.25 -2.02 -19.95
CA TYR A 2 -14.14 -2.85 -19.43
C TYR A 2 -12.93 -2.87 -20.35
N ARG A 3 -13.12 -3.18 -21.64
CA ARG A 3 -12.02 -3.26 -22.62
C ARG A 3 -11.25 -1.95 -22.71
N HIS A 4 -11.94 -0.83 -22.64
CA HIS A 4 -11.31 0.49 -22.65
C HIS A 4 -10.44 0.70 -21.41
N ILE A 5 -10.99 0.45 -20.22
CA ILE A 5 -10.27 0.58 -18.94
C ILE A 5 -9.05 -0.34 -18.90
N TYR A 6 -9.20 -1.59 -19.34
CA TYR A 6 -8.08 -2.52 -19.41
C TYR A 6 -6.98 -2.02 -20.34
N THR A 7 -7.34 -1.60 -21.57
CA THR A 7 -6.37 -1.12 -22.56
C THR A 7 -5.63 0.14 -22.08
N GLU A 8 -6.30 0.99 -21.31
CA GLU A 8 -5.76 2.24 -20.79
C GLU A 8 -4.83 1.99 -19.59
N TYR A 9 -5.28 1.22 -18.60
CA TYR A 9 -4.59 1.10 -17.32
C TYR A 9 -3.62 -0.09 -17.24
N ALA A 10 -3.87 -1.22 -17.92
CA ALA A 10 -3.03 -2.42 -17.79
C ALA A 10 -1.56 -2.18 -18.14
N PRO A 11 -1.19 -1.44 -19.23
CA PRO A 11 0.21 -1.21 -19.54
C PRO A 11 0.96 -0.39 -18.47
N MET A 12 0.27 0.54 -17.82
CA MET A 12 0.85 1.35 -16.75
C MET A 12 1.03 0.54 -15.47
N LEU A 13 0.02 -0.27 -15.13
CA LEU A 13 0.06 -1.15 -13.97
C LEU A 13 1.08 -2.28 -14.13
N MET A 14 1.28 -2.82 -15.33
CA MET A 14 2.34 -3.77 -15.61
C MET A 14 3.72 -3.15 -15.38
N ARG A 15 4.00 -1.97 -15.96
CA ARG A 15 5.27 -1.25 -15.73
C ARG A 15 5.50 -0.91 -14.25
N PHE A 16 4.45 -0.61 -13.52
CA PHE A 16 4.52 -0.40 -12.08
C PHE A 16 4.90 -1.69 -11.35
N ALA A 17 4.23 -2.80 -11.64
CA ALA A 17 4.50 -4.10 -11.01
C ALA A 17 5.89 -4.65 -11.36
N GLU A 18 6.37 -4.47 -12.60
CA GLU A 18 7.68 -4.95 -13.08
C GLU A 18 8.88 -4.35 -12.34
N LYS A 19 8.71 -3.23 -11.66
CA LYS A 19 9.74 -2.67 -10.79
C LYS A 19 10.02 -3.53 -9.55
N PHE A 20 9.11 -4.43 -9.17
CA PHE A 20 9.14 -5.18 -7.90
C PHE A 20 9.10 -6.68 -8.08
N VAL A 21 8.46 -7.16 -9.13
CA VAL A 21 8.35 -8.58 -9.48
C VAL A 21 8.77 -8.78 -10.94
N SER A 22 9.09 -10.03 -11.34
CA SER A 22 9.43 -10.30 -12.75
C SER A 22 8.23 -10.04 -13.67
N GLY A 23 8.49 -9.71 -14.94
CA GLY A 23 7.44 -9.41 -15.92
C GLY A 23 6.36 -10.48 -16.04
N PHE A 24 6.74 -11.76 -15.92
CA PHE A 24 5.79 -12.88 -15.91
C PHE A 24 4.78 -12.76 -14.74
N PHE A 25 5.27 -12.51 -13.53
CA PHE A 25 4.39 -12.32 -12.37
C PHE A 25 3.63 -10.99 -12.44
N ALA A 26 4.22 -9.95 -13.02
CA ALA A 26 3.54 -8.66 -13.18
C ALA A 26 2.30 -8.79 -14.07
N GLU A 27 2.39 -9.52 -15.18
CA GLU A 27 1.27 -9.77 -16.07
C GLU A 27 0.16 -10.55 -15.37
N ASP A 28 0.48 -11.65 -14.70
CA ASP A 28 -0.47 -12.45 -13.94
C ASP A 28 -1.17 -11.63 -12.85
N ILE A 29 -0.41 -10.84 -12.10
CA ILE A 29 -0.94 -9.97 -11.04
C ILE A 29 -1.94 -8.97 -11.60
N VAL A 30 -1.59 -8.29 -12.69
CA VAL A 30 -2.47 -7.29 -13.29
C VAL A 30 -3.74 -7.93 -13.82
N HIS A 31 -3.63 -9.07 -14.51
CA HIS A 31 -4.80 -9.82 -14.99
C HIS A 31 -5.73 -10.25 -13.85
N ASP A 32 -5.18 -10.85 -12.80
CA ASP A 32 -5.94 -11.29 -11.63
C ASP A 32 -6.65 -10.14 -10.92
N VAL A 33 -5.99 -8.98 -10.79
CA VAL A 33 -6.59 -7.79 -10.21
C VAL A 33 -7.78 -7.32 -11.05
N PHE A 34 -7.63 -7.25 -12.37
CA PHE A 34 -8.74 -6.86 -13.25
C PHE A 34 -9.91 -7.83 -13.17
N LEU A 35 -9.68 -9.14 -13.12
CA LEU A 35 -10.75 -10.14 -12.97
C LEU A 35 -11.49 -9.98 -11.64
N LYS A 36 -10.77 -9.85 -10.53
CA LYS A 36 -11.36 -9.67 -9.19
C LYS A 36 -12.17 -8.38 -9.07
N LEU A 37 -11.71 -7.29 -9.70
CA LEU A 37 -12.40 -6.01 -9.65
C LEU A 37 -13.60 -5.98 -10.61
N TRP A 38 -13.57 -6.77 -11.68
CA TRP A 38 -14.72 -6.96 -12.57
C TRP A 38 -15.92 -7.55 -11.83
N ASP A 39 -15.70 -8.63 -11.11
CA ASP A 39 -16.76 -9.29 -10.34
C ASP A 39 -17.40 -8.38 -9.29
N LYS A 40 -16.60 -7.45 -8.73
CA LYS A 40 -17.06 -6.46 -7.73
C LYS A 40 -17.68 -5.20 -8.33
N GLN A 41 -17.85 -5.13 -9.64
CA GLN A 41 -18.38 -3.96 -10.37
C GLN A 41 -17.63 -2.62 -10.08
N VAL A 42 -16.37 -2.69 -9.67
CA VAL A 42 -15.54 -1.52 -9.29
C VAL A 42 -15.37 -0.55 -10.46
N PHE A 43 -15.48 -1.01 -11.70
CA PHE A 43 -15.37 -0.20 -12.91
C PHE A 43 -16.50 0.83 -13.12
N ARG A 44 -17.45 0.90 -12.21
CA ARG A 44 -18.48 1.95 -12.15
C ARG A 44 -18.09 3.15 -11.30
N LEU A 45 -16.97 3.05 -10.58
CA LEU A 45 -16.44 4.16 -9.78
C LEU A 45 -16.02 5.34 -10.67
N PRO A 46 -16.02 6.56 -10.12
CA PRO A 46 -15.36 7.71 -10.74
C PRO A 46 -13.90 7.39 -11.09
N GLU A 47 -13.38 8.00 -12.14
CA GLU A 47 -12.05 7.70 -12.70
C GLU A 47 -10.93 7.75 -11.65
N ASN A 48 -10.89 8.79 -10.82
CA ASN A 48 -9.86 8.94 -9.77
C ASN A 48 -9.92 7.82 -8.73
N ASP A 49 -11.13 7.42 -8.32
CA ASP A 49 -11.33 6.34 -7.35
C ASP A 49 -10.97 4.99 -7.97
N LEU A 50 -11.37 4.76 -9.23
CA LEU A 50 -11.02 3.56 -9.98
C LEU A 50 -9.50 3.41 -10.10
N LYS A 51 -8.81 4.47 -10.50
CA LYS A 51 -7.36 4.51 -10.64
C LYS A 51 -6.67 4.14 -9.31
N ARG A 52 -7.11 4.75 -8.21
CA ARG A 52 -6.60 4.47 -6.88
C ARG A 52 -6.81 2.99 -6.49
N VAL A 53 -8.01 2.46 -6.69
CA VAL A 53 -8.33 1.05 -6.38
C VAL A 53 -7.46 0.11 -7.20
N LEU A 54 -7.24 0.37 -8.48
CA LEU A 54 -6.38 -0.43 -9.35
C LEU A 54 -4.94 -0.48 -8.83
N TYR A 55 -4.34 0.68 -8.54
CA TYR A 55 -2.95 0.75 -8.04
C TYR A 55 -2.78 0.08 -6.69
N VAL A 56 -3.66 0.36 -5.72
CA VAL A 56 -3.63 -0.27 -4.39
C VAL A 56 -3.77 -1.79 -4.51
N SER A 57 -4.65 -2.27 -5.39
CA SER A 57 -4.86 -3.71 -5.59
C SER A 57 -3.63 -4.38 -6.20
N VAL A 58 -3.00 -3.76 -7.20
CA VAL A 58 -1.76 -4.29 -7.80
C VAL A 58 -0.61 -4.25 -6.81
N ARG A 59 -0.44 -3.15 -6.07
CA ARG A 59 0.58 -3.04 -5.01
C ARG A 59 0.46 -4.19 -4.00
N ASN A 60 -0.73 -4.40 -3.46
CA ASN A 60 -0.98 -5.44 -2.47
C ASN A 60 -0.71 -6.84 -3.05
N ALA A 61 -1.10 -7.08 -4.30
CA ALA A 61 -0.83 -8.34 -4.98
C ALA A 61 0.68 -8.57 -5.24
N CYS A 62 1.45 -7.52 -5.55
CA CYS A 62 2.92 -7.61 -5.64
C CYS A 62 3.54 -7.99 -4.30
N LEU A 63 3.10 -7.37 -3.19
CA LEU A 63 3.60 -7.70 -1.86
C LEU A 63 3.26 -9.14 -1.47
N ASP A 64 2.04 -9.61 -1.78
CA ASP A 64 1.66 -11.00 -1.55
C ASP A 64 2.47 -11.99 -2.41
N CYS A 65 2.84 -11.60 -3.63
CA CYS A 65 3.75 -12.38 -4.46
C CYS A 65 5.14 -12.49 -3.82
N LEU A 66 5.72 -11.37 -3.36
CA LEU A 66 7.03 -11.35 -2.68
C LEU A 66 7.03 -12.20 -1.41
N ARG A 67 5.95 -12.17 -0.62
CA ARG A 67 5.79 -13.04 0.56
C ARG A 67 5.74 -14.51 0.20
N ARG A 68 5.01 -14.88 -0.84
CA ARG A 68 4.96 -16.28 -1.32
C ARG A 68 6.30 -16.78 -1.84
N MET A 69 7.17 -15.87 -2.30
CA MET A 69 8.54 -16.20 -2.68
C MET A 69 9.49 -16.40 -1.48
N ASN A 70 8.97 -16.39 -0.24
CA ASN A 70 9.72 -16.54 1.01
C ASN A 70 10.88 -15.53 1.15
N MET A 71 10.66 -14.30 0.70
CA MET A 71 11.63 -13.23 0.90
C MET A 71 11.71 -12.81 2.37
N GLU A 72 12.88 -12.39 2.80
CA GLU A 72 13.10 -11.86 4.14
C GLU A 72 12.19 -10.64 4.42
N GLN A 73 11.69 -10.54 5.65
CA GLN A 73 10.73 -9.49 6.03
C GLN A 73 11.30 -8.07 5.81
N GLU A 74 12.59 -7.88 6.07
CA GLU A 74 13.26 -6.59 5.84
C GLU A 74 13.21 -6.16 4.37
N ILE A 75 13.39 -7.11 3.44
CA ILE A 75 13.28 -6.88 2.00
C ILE A 75 11.84 -6.52 1.63
N ILE A 76 10.86 -7.23 2.21
CA ILE A 76 9.44 -6.95 1.99
C ILE A 76 9.08 -5.56 2.48
N ASP A 77 9.52 -5.17 3.67
CA ASP A 77 9.27 -3.83 4.24
C ASP A 77 9.87 -2.72 3.37
N HIS A 78 11.10 -2.90 2.90
CA HIS A 78 11.75 -1.96 2.01
C HIS A 78 11.00 -1.83 0.67
N ARG A 79 10.56 -2.96 0.10
CA ARG A 79 9.76 -2.99 -1.14
C ARG A 79 8.39 -2.35 -0.95
N ALA A 80 7.74 -2.59 0.19
CA ALA A 80 6.45 -1.98 0.53
C ALA A 80 6.56 -0.44 0.58
N LEU A 81 7.63 0.08 1.18
CA LEU A 81 7.90 1.51 1.20
C LEU A 81 8.14 2.06 -0.21
N GLN A 82 8.95 1.38 -1.03
CA GLN A 82 9.19 1.78 -2.41
C GLN A 82 7.90 1.80 -3.24
N LEU A 83 7.07 0.75 -3.13
CA LEU A 83 5.76 0.67 -3.80
C LEU A 83 4.85 1.84 -3.40
N LYS A 84 4.89 2.23 -2.13
CA LYS A 84 4.11 3.38 -1.64
C LYS A 84 4.59 4.69 -2.23
N LEU A 85 5.90 4.90 -2.32
CA LEU A 85 6.48 6.09 -2.96
C LEU A 85 6.14 6.16 -4.45
N GLU A 86 6.22 5.05 -5.17
CA GLU A 86 5.84 4.97 -6.59
C GLU A 86 4.34 5.21 -6.81
N GLU A 87 3.49 4.76 -5.89
CA GLU A 87 2.06 5.07 -5.92
C GLU A 87 1.82 6.58 -5.81
N LEU A 88 2.52 7.24 -4.88
CA LEU A 88 2.44 8.69 -4.72
C LEU A 88 2.93 9.44 -5.98
N ASP A 89 4.06 9.01 -6.55
CA ASP A 89 4.62 9.58 -7.78
C ASP A 89 3.64 9.47 -8.96
N PHE A 90 2.85 8.41 -8.99
CA PHE A 90 1.89 8.17 -10.05
C PHE A 90 0.66 9.10 -9.98
N PHE A 91 0.18 9.40 -8.77
CA PHE A 91 -1.02 10.24 -8.60
C PHE A 91 -0.75 11.73 -8.73
N GLU A 92 0.51 12.17 -8.63
CA GLU A 92 0.85 13.58 -8.59
C GLU A 92 2.12 13.92 -9.41
N ALA A 93 1.90 14.50 -10.58
CA ALA A 93 2.97 15.03 -11.43
C ALA A 93 3.23 16.52 -11.10
N SER A 94 3.58 16.87 -9.83
CA SER A 94 3.81 18.26 -9.45
C SER A 94 4.83 18.44 -8.32
N ASP A 95 5.21 19.69 -8.06
CA ASP A 95 6.15 20.10 -7.01
C ASP A 95 5.76 19.64 -5.57
N GLU A 96 4.49 19.30 -5.35
CA GLU A 96 4.01 18.69 -4.11
C GLU A 96 4.62 17.30 -3.82
N LEU A 97 5.10 16.62 -4.85
CA LEU A 97 5.67 15.29 -4.73
C LEU A 97 6.92 15.25 -3.85
N PHE A 98 7.82 16.21 -4.01
CA PHE A 98 9.03 16.30 -3.16
C PHE A 98 8.66 16.50 -1.69
N MET A 99 7.71 17.38 -1.41
CA MET A 99 7.21 17.61 -0.04
C MET A 99 6.60 16.33 0.55
N ARG A 100 5.91 15.51 -0.25
CA ARG A 100 5.29 14.26 0.23
C ARG A 100 6.30 13.16 0.49
N LYS A 101 7.35 13.04 -0.33
CA LYS A 101 8.45 12.09 -0.08
C LYS A 101 9.16 12.43 1.24
N ASP A 102 9.53 13.69 1.44
CA ASP A 102 10.16 14.14 2.68
C ASP A 102 9.25 13.91 3.90
N LEU A 103 7.94 14.14 3.75
CA LEU A 103 6.96 13.89 4.80
C LEU A 103 6.81 12.39 5.10
N LEU A 104 6.83 11.52 4.08
CA LEU A 104 6.78 10.07 4.28
C LEU A 104 8.03 9.56 4.99
N ASP A 105 9.21 10.04 4.60
CA ASP A 105 10.47 9.72 5.27
C ASP A 105 10.47 10.18 6.74
N LEU A 106 9.95 11.38 7.02
CA LEU A 106 9.79 11.87 8.38
C LEU A 106 8.80 11.02 9.17
N LEU A 107 7.68 10.63 8.55
CA LEU A 107 6.72 9.71 9.16
C LEU A 107 7.39 8.38 9.52
N MET A 108 8.14 7.79 8.59
CA MET A 108 8.81 6.51 8.82
C MET A 108 9.88 6.60 9.91
N LYS A 109 10.59 7.72 10.04
CA LYS A 109 11.49 7.99 11.17
C LYS A 109 10.71 8.00 12.50
N LYS A 110 9.51 8.60 12.53
CA LYS A 110 8.66 8.61 13.72
C LYS A 110 8.02 7.26 14.02
N VAL A 111 7.68 6.49 13.00
CA VAL A 111 7.23 5.11 13.16
C VAL A 111 8.34 4.25 13.79
N ALA A 112 9.60 4.47 13.44
CA ALA A 112 10.74 3.77 14.03
C ALA A 112 10.95 4.05 15.53
N GLU A 113 10.36 5.11 16.08
CA GLU A 113 10.36 5.40 17.52
C GLU A 113 9.28 4.60 18.30
N LEU A 114 8.33 3.98 17.62
CA LEU A 114 7.32 3.12 18.24
C LEU A 114 7.93 1.81 18.74
N PRO A 115 7.30 1.12 19.71
CA PRO A 115 7.66 -0.24 20.06
C PRO A 115 7.64 -1.16 18.82
N GLU A 116 8.58 -2.10 18.73
CA GLU A 116 8.79 -2.95 17.54
C GLU A 116 7.49 -3.61 17.03
N ARG A 117 6.67 -4.14 17.93
CA ARG A 117 5.38 -4.74 17.58
C ARG A 117 4.40 -3.74 16.97
N SER A 118 4.38 -2.51 17.48
CA SER A 118 3.55 -1.43 16.96
C SER A 118 4.04 -0.95 15.59
N GLN A 119 5.37 -0.89 15.37
CA GLN A 119 5.95 -0.60 14.06
C GLN A 119 5.50 -1.63 13.02
N GLN A 120 5.61 -2.92 13.35
CA GLN A 120 5.23 -4.02 12.47
C GLN A 120 3.75 -3.92 12.08
N ILE A 121 2.87 -3.77 13.06
CA ILE A 121 1.42 -3.65 12.83
C ILE A 121 1.11 -2.41 11.99
N PHE A 122 1.77 -1.27 12.29
CA PHE A 122 1.58 -0.04 11.52
C PHE A 122 1.99 -0.21 10.06
N ARG A 123 3.16 -0.80 9.79
CA ARG A 123 3.64 -1.06 8.42
C ARG A 123 2.69 -1.99 7.67
N MET A 124 2.29 -3.09 8.27
CA MET A 124 1.35 -4.04 7.66
C MET A 124 0.01 -3.38 7.30
N SER A 125 -0.50 -2.49 8.16
CA SER A 125 -1.77 -1.80 7.90
C SER A 125 -1.62 -0.69 6.85
N TYR A 126 -0.66 0.23 7.03
CA TYR A 126 -0.60 1.46 6.24
C TYR A 126 0.26 1.36 4.98
N LEU A 127 1.35 0.57 4.99
CA LEU A 127 2.15 0.38 3.78
C LEU A 127 1.66 -0.78 2.93
N GLU A 128 1.28 -1.88 3.58
CA GLU A 128 0.88 -3.12 2.89
C GLU A 128 -0.64 -3.23 2.67
N GLY A 129 -1.42 -2.33 3.27
CA GLY A 129 -2.87 -2.27 3.10
C GLY A 129 -3.64 -3.45 3.70
N LEU A 130 -3.06 -4.16 4.70
CA LEU A 130 -3.71 -5.29 5.34
C LEU A 130 -4.79 -4.83 6.31
N LYS A 131 -5.88 -5.58 6.38
CA LYS A 131 -6.94 -5.38 7.37
C LYS A 131 -6.52 -5.91 8.75
N ALA A 132 -7.09 -5.37 9.80
CA ALA A 132 -6.79 -5.78 11.17
C ALA A 132 -6.94 -7.30 11.40
N ALA A 133 -7.91 -7.95 10.76
CA ALA A 133 -8.11 -9.40 10.83
C ALA A 133 -6.95 -10.18 10.20
N GLU A 134 -6.45 -9.74 9.04
CA GLU A 134 -5.32 -10.37 8.34
C GLU A 134 -4.02 -10.20 9.13
N ILE A 135 -3.82 -9.02 9.74
CA ILE A 135 -2.68 -8.75 10.62
C ILE A 135 -2.75 -9.62 11.88
N ALA A 136 -3.93 -9.74 12.47
CA ALA A 136 -4.17 -10.55 13.67
C ALA A 136 -3.82 -12.02 13.43
N GLU A 137 -4.27 -12.59 12.30
CA GLU A 137 -3.94 -13.95 11.87
C GLU A 137 -2.43 -14.15 11.68
N ARG A 138 -1.78 -13.22 10.94
CA ARG A 138 -0.32 -13.33 10.66
C ARG A 138 0.57 -13.21 11.88
N LEU A 139 0.13 -12.42 12.87
CA LEU A 139 0.91 -12.13 14.06
C LEU A 139 0.48 -12.94 15.29
N ASP A 140 -0.47 -13.87 15.14
CA ASP A 140 -1.08 -14.64 16.22
C ASP A 140 -1.59 -13.74 17.37
N LEU A 141 -2.38 -12.73 16.98
CA LEU A 141 -2.97 -11.75 17.89
C LEU A 141 -4.50 -11.72 17.75
N SER A 142 -5.18 -11.14 18.75
CA SER A 142 -6.59 -10.79 18.56
C SER A 142 -6.73 -9.54 17.68
N VAL A 143 -7.82 -9.47 16.90
CA VAL A 143 -8.17 -8.28 16.10
C VAL A 143 -8.20 -7.04 16.97
N ARG A 144 -8.79 -7.14 18.17
CA ARG A 144 -8.86 -6.06 19.15
C ARG A 144 -7.47 -5.57 19.58
N THR A 145 -6.50 -6.50 19.70
CA THR A 145 -5.10 -6.14 20.04
C THR A 145 -4.49 -5.32 18.89
N VAL A 146 -4.68 -5.75 17.66
CA VAL A 146 -4.19 -5.03 16.46
C VAL A 146 -4.79 -3.63 16.38
N GLU A 147 -6.12 -3.51 16.52
CA GLU A 147 -6.83 -2.22 16.50
C GLU A 147 -6.34 -1.28 17.62
N ASN A 148 -6.16 -1.80 18.83
CA ASN A 148 -5.63 -1.01 19.94
C ASN A 148 -4.19 -0.53 19.70
N GLN A 149 -3.34 -1.37 19.11
CA GLN A 149 -1.97 -1.00 18.75
C GLN A 149 -1.95 0.07 17.65
N LEU A 150 -2.77 -0.06 16.62
CA LEU A 150 -2.94 0.95 15.58
C LEU A 150 -3.42 2.27 16.16
N TYR A 151 -4.44 2.24 17.00
CA TYR A 151 -4.97 3.44 17.66
C TYR A 151 -3.90 4.17 18.48
N ARG A 152 -3.13 3.45 19.30
CA ARG A 152 -2.04 4.02 20.11
C ARG A 152 -0.95 4.60 19.24
N SER A 153 -0.58 3.90 18.17
CA SER A 153 0.41 4.37 17.20
C SER A 153 -0.03 5.68 16.54
N LEU A 154 -1.30 5.77 16.12
CA LEU A 154 -1.87 6.98 15.53
C LEU A 154 -1.90 8.15 16.53
N LEU A 155 -2.25 7.90 17.78
CA LEU A 155 -2.22 8.94 18.83
C LEU A 155 -0.79 9.47 19.04
N TYR A 156 0.19 8.58 19.08
CA TYR A 156 1.61 8.95 19.21
C TYR A 156 2.05 9.81 18.02
N LEU A 157 1.79 9.34 16.79
CA LEU A 157 2.17 10.04 15.58
C LEU A 157 1.46 11.39 15.47
N ARG A 158 0.18 11.48 15.81
CA ARG A 158 -0.57 12.73 15.83
C ARG A 158 0.05 13.76 16.77
N LYS A 159 0.47 13.32 17.95
CA LYS A 159 1.09 14.20 18.95
C LYS A 159 2.47 14.71 18.50
N ASN A 160 3.22 13.90 17.79
CA ASN A 160 4.62 14.18 17.44
C ASN A 160 4.82 14.67 15.99
N CYS A 161 3.76 14.63 15.16
CA CYS A 161 3.80 14.93 13.73
C CYS A 161 2.55 15.72 13.30
N SER A 162 2.33 16.92 13.82
CA SER A 162 1.10 17.69 13.60
C SER A 162 0.75 17.94 12.12
N ASN A 163 1.73 18.11 11.24
CA ASN A 163 1.51 18.29 9.79
C ASN A 163 1.48 16.98 8.98
N LEU A 164 2.01 15.90 9.55
CA LEU A 164 2.04 14.58 8.91
C LEU A 164 0.73 13.79 9.05
N PHE A 165 -0.11 14.18 9.99
CA PHE A 165 -1.36 13.49 10.26
C PHE A 165 -2.32 13.56 9.06
N LEU A 166 -2.27 14.65 8.30
CA LEU A 166 -3.04 14.80 7.07
C LEU A 166 -2.63 13.78 6.00
N LEU A 167 -1.36 13.42 5.93
CA LEU A 167 -0.84 12.43 4.97
C LEU A 167 -1.35 11.02 5.26
N ILE A 168 -1.47 10.64 6.53
CA ILE A 168 -2.00 9.31 6.93
C ILE A 168 -3.47 9.16 6.56
N PHE A 169 -4.24 10.25 6.57
CA PHE A 169 -5.66 10.24 6.18
C PHE A 169 -5.91 10.45 4.69
N LEU A 170 -4.94 11.02 3.96
CA LEU A 170 -5.01 11.19 2.51
C LEU A 170 -4.44 9.99 1.74
N LEU A 171 -3.78 9.06 2.42
CA LEU A 171 -3.24 7.79 1.94
C LEU A 171 -4.15 6.61 2.28
#